data_63946118e610bf171c3a9bd0eaf206c1
#
_entry.id   63946118e610bf171c3a9bd0eaf206c1
#
_cell.length_a   1.000
_cell.length_b   1.000
_cell.length_c   1.000
_cell.angle_alpha   90.00
_cell.angle_beta   90.00
_cell.angle_gamma   90.00
#
_symmetry.space_group_name_H-M   'P 1'
#
loop_
_entity.id
_entity.type
_entity.pdbx_description
1 polymer ?
#
loop_
_entity_poly.entity_id
_entity_poly.type
_entity_poly.pdbx_seq_one_letter_code
_entity_poly.pdbx_strand_id
1 'polypeptide(L)'
;MRRVWRPSRVLSHRPNRSGLDMKCQVSIALALLVVVPLVALDGEVGTHDPSTVVLHDGRFYSYGTGAGLPISISDDGWTWRRGGTLMDAVPGGRPGQEVLARGGNNTWAPDVIRSAGKYFVYYSAPGTQPKAAIGLLVGKTLDPNSPDYKWEDGGPVVWSDGIEDSNAIDPGVFRDPTNGTLWLTYGSYFGYIRLVQLNPNTGKRLYPNVKPVNVAVNGEASVIIFRDGWYYLLLTHGSCCAGANSSYNIRMGRSRKVSGPYVDNVGVGMLQGGGKLFLGSSGRFVGPGHFGLLDLGDGVQKFSCHYEADLDRGGISVLDIRPLLWRDGWPIAGENFKEGTYEIESTRTGTALELAVPGVPVGGAGGRGGRGGGGRGGARGGAPATPVPPQDAAQVSAAWPADPVDARMSPYMLQAQQKWAIKPVENAGGYPGSPYFRITIAGTERTLAATDGRELTVLPAFTGGPEQLWRIDQLADGTYRVMPKAIPNSRESLALSAIGSSMPTLARFDAASDRQRWVFKTP
;
A
#
# COMPACT_ATOMS: atom_id res chain seq x y z
N MET A 1 -40.57 56.25 0.44
CA MET A 1 -41.59 56.27 -0.59
C MET A 1 -41.89 54.85 -1.04
N ARG A 2 -43.09 54.40 -0.72
CA ARG A 2 -43.61 53.05 -1.08
C ARG A 2 -44.03 53.05 -2.56
N ARG A 3 -43.78 51.96 -3.29
CA ARG A 3 -44.67 51.57 -4.39
C ARG A 3 -44.86 50.05 -4.38
N VAL A 4 -46.10 49.70 -4.12
CA VAL A 4 -46.76 48.38 -4.23
C VAL A 4 -47.16 48.18 -5.69
N TRP A 5 -46.98 46.98 -6.22
CA TRP A 5 -47.70 46.55 -7.44
C TRP A 5 -48.39 45.22 -7.20
N ARG A 6 -49.68 45.16 -7.51
CA ARG A 6 -50.60 44.05 -7.43
C ARG A 6 -50.80 43.41 -8.85
N PRO A 7 -51.31 42.17 -8.89
CA PRO A 7 -51.31 41.34 -10.07
C PRO A 7 -52.55 41.52 -10.96
N SER A 8 -52.41 41.21 -12.28
CA SER A 8 -53.52 41.13 -13.21
C SER A 8 -53.85 39.67 -13.56
N ARG A 9 -55.14 39.34 -13.44
CA ARG A 9 -55.78 38.11 -13.96
C ARG A 9 -56.13 38.32 -15.42
N VAL A 10 -56.01 37.28 -16.29
CA VAL A 10 -56.85 37.09 -17.48
C VAL A 10 -56.90 35.60 -17.82
N LEU A 11 -58.04 35.00 -17.61
CA LEU A 11 -58.96 34.21 -18.42
C LEU A 11 -58.47 33.00 -19.22
N SER A 12 -59.22 31.95 -18.92
CA SER A 12 -59.37 30.63 -19.50
C SER A 12 -59.67 30.57 -21.01
N HIS A 13 -59.06 29.62 -21.70
CA HIS A 13 -59.68 28.95 -22.84
C HIS A 13 -59.26 27.48 -22.90
N ARG A 14 -60.26 26.57 -22.76
CA ARG A 14 -60.15 25.17 -23.22
C ARG A 14 -60.57 25.08 -24.66
N PRO A 15 -60.01 24.17 -25.46
CA PRO A 15 -60.81 23.09 -26.00
C PRO A 15 -60.20 21.67 -25.97
N ASN A 16 -61.05 20.76 -25.70
CA ASN A 16 -61.35 19.38 -26.15
C ASN A 16 -60.27 18.51 -26.85
N ARG A 17 -60.07 17.36 -26.19
CA ARG A 17 -60.02 15.94 -26.61
C ARG A 17 -59.51 15.56 -28.00
N SER A 18 -58.47 14.75 -27.99
CA SER A 18 -58.49 13.41 -28.60
C SER A 18 -57.34 12.57 -27.96
N GLY A 19 -57.63 11.35 -27.54
CA GLY A 19 -56.75 10.51 -26.76
C GLY A 19 -55.72 9.79 -27.65
N LEU A 20 -54.60 9.52 -27.03
CA LEU A 20 -53.73 8.38 -27.32
C LEU A 20 -52.99 8.06 -26.00
N ASP A 21 -53.50 7.00 -25.36
CA ASP A 21 -52.81 6.37 -24.20
C ASP A 21 -51.50 5.75 -24.70
N MET A 22 -50.43 6.44 -24.46
CA MET A 22 -49.08 5.88 -24.58
C MET A 22 -48.53 5.70 -23.15
N LYS A 23 -48.74 4.51 -22.59
CA LYS A 23 -48.10 4.08 -21.33
C LYS A 23 -46.58 4.01 -21.56
N CYS A 24 -45.88 5.08 -21.26
CA CYS A 24 -44.43 5.07 -21.11
C CYS A 24 -44.06 4.30 -19.84
N GLN A 25 -43.73 3.03 -19.96
CA GLN A 25 -43.12 2.26 -18.89
C GLN A 25 -41.68 2.79 -18.75
N VAL A 26 -41.45 3.67 -17.77
CA VAL A 26 -40.11 4.04 -17.32
C VAL A 26 -39.56 2.85 -16.52
N SER A 27 -38.80 1.99 -17.19
CA SER A 27 -37.96 0.99 -16.52
C SER A 27 -36.84 1.76 -15.80
N ILE A 28 -37.00 1.95 -14.49
CA ILE A 28 -35.91 2.40 -13.63
C ILE A 28 -34.96 1.20 -13.51
N ALA A 29 -33.90 1.20 -14.33
CA ALA A 29 -32.77 0.33 -14.11
C ALA A 29 -32.09 0.81 -12.81
N LEU A 30 -32.33 0.10 -11.73
CA LEU A 30 -31.61 0.26 -10.48
C LEU A 30 -30.16 -0.21 -10.75
N ALA A 31 -29.28 0.72 -11.09
CA ALA A 31 -27.86 0.45 -11.13
C ALA A 31 -27.45 0.14 -9.67
N LEU A 32 -27.33 -1.13 -9.34
CA LEU A 32 -26.60 -1.55 -8.14
C LEU A 32 -25.16 -1.03 -8.30
N LEU A 33 -24.85 0.08 -7.65
CA LEU A 33 -23.48 0.46 -7.37
C LEU A 33 -22.93 -0.67 -6.49
N VAL A 34 -22.19 -1.58 -7.12
CA VAL A 34 -21.33 -2.51 -6.40
C VAL A 34 -20.25 -1.64 -5.78
N VAL A 35 -20.44 -1.28 -4.52
CA VAL A 35 -19.36 -0.71 -3.70
C VAL A 35 -18.40 -1.88 -3.49
N VAL A 36 -17.36 -1.94 -4.34
CA VAL A 36 -16.22 -2.83 -4.11
C VAL A 36 -15.61 -2.36 -2.79
N PRO A 37 -15.61 -3.17 -1.73
CA PRO A 37 -14.95 -2.76 -0.50
C PRO A 37 -13.48 -2.48 -0.83
N LEU A 38 -13.02 -1.29 -0.51
CA LEU A 38 -11.58 -1.01 -0.45
C LEU A 38 -11.05 -2.00 0.58
N VAL A 39 -10.09 -2.85 0.21
CA VAL A 39 -9.48 -3.81 1.13
C VAL A 39 -8.65 -2.98 2.10
N ALA A 40 -9.28 -2.54 3.19
CA ALA A 40 -8.64 -1.85 4.31
C ALA A 40 -7.95 -2.88 5.20
N LEU A 41 -6.98 -2.46 6.00
CA LEU A 41 -6.43 -3.29 7.06
C LEU A 41 -7.53 -3.76 8.01
N ASP A 42 -7.30 -4.88 8.70
CA ASP A 42 -8.27 -5.50 9.60
C ASP A 42 -7.97 -5.18 11.08
N GLY A 43 -8.99 -5.29 11.94
CA GLY A 43 -8.89 -5.10 13.39
C GLY A 43 -8.92 -3.63 13.84
N GLU A 44 -8.11 -3.29 14.85
CA GLU A 44 -8.09 -1.97 15.49
C GLU A 44 -7.10 -1.02 14.81
N VAL A 45 -7.47 -0.53 13.63
CA VAL A 45 -6.62 0.26 12.74
C VAL A 45 -6.66 1.78 12.99
N GLY A 46 -7.54 2.26 13.89
CA GLY A 46 -7.68 3.69 14.17
C GLY A 46 -6.36 4.28 14.69
N THR A 47 -5.74 5.20 13.95
CA THR A 47 -4.52 5.91 14.36
C THR A 47 -4.41 7.22 13.58
N HIS A 48 -3.87 8.25 14.22
CA HIS A 48 -3.47 9.49 13.58
C HIS A 48 -1.95 9.60 13.67
N ASP A 49 -1.30 10.12 12.63
CA ASP A 49 0.17 10.25 12.52
C ASP A 49 0.92 8.97 12.90
N PRO A 50 0.71 7.85 12.17
CA PRO A 50 1.44 6.64 12.46
C PRO A 50 2.93 6.83 12.22
N SER A 51 3.76 6.38 13.15
CA SER A 51 5.19 6.27 12.94
C SER A 51 5.51 5.33 11.78
N THR A 52 6.74 5.33 11.30
CA THR A 52 7.27 4.23 10.50
C THR A 52 6.93 2.89 11.15
N VAL A 53 6.36 1.97 10.35
CA VAL A 53 6.07 0.60 10.80
C VAL A 53 7.38 -0.19 10.90
N VAL A 54 7.65 -0.76 12.05
CA VAL A 54 8.89 -1.50 12.32
C VAL A 54 8.61 -2.97 12.58
N LEU A 55 9.34 -3.86 11.90
CA LEU A 55 9.35 -5.29 12.19
C LEU A 55 10.36 -5.59 13.31
N HIS A 56 9.90 -6.19 14.40
CA HIS A 56 10.72 -6.63 15.54
C HIS A 56 10.24 -8.00 16.01
N ASP A 57 11.15 -8.97 16.05
CA ASP A 57 10.90 -10.34 16.49
C ASP A 57 9.64 -10.98 15.87
N GLY A 58 9.47 -10.76 14.54
CA GLY A 58 8.37 -11.32 13.76
C GLY A 58 7.04 -10.58 13.89
N ARG A 59 6.97 -9.46 14.61
CA ARG A 59 5.78 -8.61 14.78
C ARG A 59 6.00 -7.20 14.25
N PHE A 60 4.94 -6.60 13.78
CA PHE A 60 4.93 -5.22 13.30
C PHE A 60 4.42 -4.29 14.41
N TYR A 61 5.10 -3.15 14.57
CA TYR A 61 4.79 -2.12 15.55
C TYR A 61 4.69 -0.77 14.86
N SER A 62 3.70 0.02 15.28
CA SER A 62 3.56 1.44 14.93
C SER A 62 3.05 2.20 16.15
N TYR A 63 3.44 3.45 16.26
CA TYR A 63 3.03 4.37 17.32
C TYR A 63 2.26 5.52 16.70
N GLY A 64 1.29 6.10 17.39
CA GLY A 64 0.47 7.17 16.86
C GLY A 64 0.36 8.38 17.77
N THR A 65 -0.21 9.45 17.24
CA THR A 65 -0.64 10.63 17.99
C THR A 65 -1.70 10.26 19.01
N GLY A 66 -1.53 10.73 20.24
CA GLY A 66 -2.50 10.55 21.33
C GLY A 66 -1.82 10.50 22.68
N ALA A 67 -2.64 10.55 23.74
CA ALA A 67 -2.14 10.49 25.11
C ALA A 67 -1.27 9.26 25.31
N GLY A 68 0.00 9.49 25.65
CA GLY A 68 0.95 8.44 25.95
C GLY A 68 1.54 7.69 24.75
N LEU A 69 1.32 8.13 23.50
CA LEU A 69 1.77 7.47 22.27
C LEU A 69 1.15 6.06 22.14
N PRO A 70 -0.10 5.93 21.68
CA PRO A 70 -0.76 4.65 21.46
C PRO A 70 0.06 3.71 20.58
N ILE A 71 0.10 2.43 20.95
CA ILE A 71 0.83 1.39 20.23
C ILE A 71 -0.15 0.56 19.41
N SER A 72 0.15 0.37 18.14
CA SER A 72 -0.50 -0.60 17.26
C SER A 72 0.45 -1.76 17.00
N ILE A 73 -0.05 -3.00 17.14
CA ILE A 73 0.74 -4.24 17.00
C ILE A 73 0.03 -5.16 16.03
N SER A 74 0.80 -5.81 15.15
CA SER A 74 0.30 -6.84 14.25
C SER A 74 1.28 -8.02 14.15
N ASP A 75 0.75 -9.25 14.13
CA ASP A 75 1.56 -10.45 13.93
C ASP A 75 1.81 -10.74 12.44
N ASP A 76 1.02 -10.16 11.53
CA ASP A 76 1.08 -10.42 10.09
C ASP A 76 1.18 -9.14 9.22
N GLY A 77 1.02 -7.95 9.82
CA GLY A 77 0.99 -6.67 9.11
C GLY A 77 -0.35 -6.37 8.41
N TRP A 78 -1.35 -7.23 8.61
CA TRP A 78 -2.71 -7.07 8.10
C TRP A 78 -3.73 -6.83 9.21
N THR A 79 -3.77 -7.71 10.23
CA THR A 79 -4.67 -7.61 11.37
C THR A 79 -3.98 -6.89 12.52
N TRP A 80 -4.51 -5.75 12.94
CA TRP A 80 -3.92 -4.88 13.94
C TRP A 80 -4.71 -4.88 15.24
N ARG A 81 -4.01 -4.73 16.36
CA ARG A 81 -4.58 -4.61 17.71
C ARG A 81 -3.89 -3.52 18.51
N ARG A 82 -4.56 -3.02 19.54
CA ARG A 82 -3.97 -2.07 20.49
C ARG A 82 -2.99 -2.75 21.43
N GLY A 83 -1.85 -2.09 21.67
CA GLY A 83 -0.79 -2.54 22.56
C GLY A 83 -0.61 -1.69 23.84
N GLY A 84 -1.60 -0.88 24.20
CA GLY A 84 -1.47 0.11 25.28
C GLY A 84 -0.80 1.40 24.79
N THR A 85 -0.07 2.06 25.67
CA THR A 85 0.69 3.28 25.35
C THR A 85 2.18 3.14 25.69
N LEU A 86 3.04 3.80 24.92
CA LEU A 86 4.49 3.73 25.14
C LEU A 86 4.90 4.42 26.45
N MET A 87 4.21 5.50 26.82
CA MET A 87 4.52 6.25 28.03
C MET A 87 4.24 5.45 29.31
N ASP A 88 3.39 4.43 29.28
CA ASP A 88 3.15 3.55 30.44
C ASP A 88 4.43 2.81 30.88
N ALA A 89 5.36 2.62 29.97
CA ALA A 89 6.66 2.00 30.23
C ALA A 89 7.79 3.00 30.57
N VAL A 90 7.46 4.30 30.62
CA VAL A 90 8.40 5.38 30.99
C VAL A 90 8.19 5.76 32.46
N PRO A 91 9.23 5.96 33.26
CA PRO A 91 9.09 6.44 34.64
C PRO A 91 8.26 7.74 34.72
N GLY A 92 7.17 7.68 35.48
CA GLY A 92 6.22 8.81 35.63
C GLY A 92 5.13 8.89 34.58
N GLY A 93 5.09 8.03 33.59
CA GLY A 93 3.98 7.90 32.62
C GLY A 93 3.76 9.12 31.70
N ARG A 94 4.79 9.95 31.52
CA ARG A 94 4.69 11.23 30.80
C ARG A 94 6.06 11.69 30.29
N PRO A 95 6.11 12.71 29.40
CA PRO A 95 7.36 13.36 29.00
C PRO A 95 8.17 13.85 30.22
N GLY A 96 9.48 13.72 30.14
CA GLY A 96 10.38 14.18 31.19
C GLY A 96 10.35 15.69 31.40
N GLN A 97 10.85 16.12 32.56
CA GLN A 97 10.76 17.53 33.01
C GLN A 97 11.38 18.52 32.00
N GLU A 98 12.50 18.15 31.37
CA GLU A 98 13.13 19.04 30.39
C GLU A 98 12.32 19.18 29.09
N VAL A 99 11.63 18.13 28.65
CA VAL A 99 10.73 18.16 27.51
C VAL A 99 9.50 19.02 27.84
N LEU A 100 8.90 18.79 29.02
CA LEU A 100 7.76 19.59 29.52
C LEU A 100 8.06 21.09 29.60
N ALA A 101 9.25 21.44 30.07
CA ALA A 101 9.66 22.86 30.22
C ALA A 101 9.81 23.57 28.86
N ARG A 102 10.19 22.84 27.80
CA ARG A 102 10.43 23.38 26.46
C ARG A 102 9.20 23.31 25.55
N GLY A 103 8.36 22.30 25.74
CA GLY A 103 7.15 22.04 24.97
C GLY A 103 5.91 22.02 25.85
N GLY A 104 5.23 20.86 25.86
CA GLY A 104 4.00 20.59 26.62
C GLY A 104 3.88 19.12 27.00
N ASN A 105 2.70 18.75 27.51
CA ASN A 105 2.40 17.40 27.98
C ASN A 105 1.71 16.52 26.92
N ASN A 106 1.33 17.06 25.78
CA ASN A 106 0.79 16.27 24.67
C ASN A 106 1.89 15.44 24.01
N THR A 107 1.50 14.33 23.43
CA THR A 107 2.41 13.41 22.73
C THR A 107 1.86 13.13 21.34
N TRP A 108 2.50 13.69 20.30
CA TRP A 108 2.05 13.61 18.92
C TRP A 108 3.13 13.06 18.00
N ALA A 109 2.68 12.59 16.84
CA ALA A 109 3.47 12.31 15.64
C ALA A 109 4.83 11.67 15.96
N PRO A 110 4.85 10.45 16.51
CA PRO A 110 6.12 9.77 16.80
C PRO A 110 6.77 9.22 15.54
N ASP A 111 8.11 9.06 15.58
CA ASP A 111 8.81 8.21 14.64
C ASP A 111 9.86 7.36 15.36
N VAL A 112 10.22 6.20 14.80
CA VAL A 112 11.01 5.17 15.46
C VAL A 112 12.12 4.64 14.57
N ILE A 113 13.31 4.46 15.16
CA ILE A 113 14.44 3.82 14.48
C ILE A 113 15.26 2.95 15.42
N ARG A 114 15.82 1.87 14.90
CA ARG A 114 16.82 1.06 15.61
C ARG A 114 18.23 1.57 15.34
N SER A 115 19.00 1.88 16.38
CA SER A 115 20.41 2.30 16.27
C SER A 115 21.22 1.84 17.45
N ALA A 116 22.47 1.42 17.24
CA ALA A 116 23.38 0.94 18.28
C ALA A 116 22.77 -0.10 19.23
N GLY A 117 21.97 -1.03 18.69
CA GLY A 117 21.31 -2.08 19.46
C GLY A 117 20.10 -1.65 20.29
N LYS A 118 19.67 -0.39 20.19
CA LYS A 118 18.53 0.20 20.89
C LYS A 118 17.50 0.72 19.91
N TYR A 119 16.28 0.97 20.38
CA TYR A 119 15.25 1.72 19.70
C TYR A 119 15.23 3.15 20.23
N PHE A 120 15.16 4.10 19.31
CA PHE A 120 14.92 5.52 19.57
C PHE A 120 13.53 5.88 19.04
N VAL A 121 12.66 6.34 19.93
CA VAL A 121 11.36 6.90 19.55
C VAL A 121 11.42 8.40 19.81
N TYR A 122 11.28 9.16 18.74
CA TYR A 122 11.15 10.60 18.76
C TYR A 122 9.67 10.95 18.75
N TYR A 123 9.26 11.95 19.53
CA TYR A 123 7.86 12.35 19.61
C TYR A 123 7.74 13.86 19.78
N SER A 124 6.68 14.44 19.28
CA SER A 124 6.35 15.84 19.46
C SER A 124 5.69 16.07 20.82
N ALA A 125 6.15 17.06 21.55
CA ALA A 125 5.54 17.56 22.79
C ALA A 125 5.16 19.03 22.60
N PRO A 126 4.01 19.32 21.93
CA PRO A 126 3.59 20.70 21.68
C PRO A 126 3.06 21.37 22.94
N GLY A 127 3.48 22.62 23.12
CA GLY A 127 2.88 23.58 24.02
C GLY A 127 1.88 24.49 23.29
N THR A 128 1.91 25.79 23.58
CA THR A 128 1.20 26.77 22.76
C THR A 128 2.00 27.03 21.52
N GLN A 129 1.55 26.47 20.40
CA GLN A 129 2.30 26.54 19.13
C GLN A 129 2.58 27.98 18.69
N PRO A 130 3.76 28.23 18.10
CA PRO A 130 4.79 27.27 17.68
C PRO A 130 5.81 26.87 18.77
N LYS A 131 5.54 27.07 20.06
CA LYS A 131 6.38 26.55 21.13
C LYS A 131 6.15 25.04 21.26
N ALA A 132 7.19 24.25 21.00
CA ALA A 132 7.14 22.79 21.03
C ALA A 132 8.53 22.19 21.26
N ALA A 133 8.59 20.91 21.62
CA ALA A 133 9.83 20.14 21.70
C ALA A 133 9.64 18.76 21.07
N ILE A 134 10.72 18.23 20.49
CA ILE A 134 10.83 16.82 20.15
C ILE A 134 11.58 16.13 21.29
N GLY A 135 10.88 15.25 21.99
CA GLY A 135 11.42 14.37 23.01
C GLY A 135 11.98 13.07 22.41
N LEU A 136 12.81 12.39 23.18
CA LEU A 136 13.41 11.11 22.85
C LEU A 136 13.10 10.09 23.93
N LEU A 137 12.62 8.92 23.54
CA LEU A 137 12.56 7.73 24.39
C LEU A 137 13.57 6.70 23.86
N VAL A 138 14.22 5.99 24.79
CA VAL A 138 15.23 4.98 24.48
C VAL A 138 14.83 3.65 25.11
N GLY A 139 14.71 2.61 24.29
CA GLY A 139 14.33 1.26 24.73
C GLY A 139 15.15 0.16 24.06
N LYS A 140 15.09 -1.06 24.61
CA LYS A 140 15.80 -2.22 24.04
C LYS A 140 14.95 -3.08 23.14
N THR A 141 13.64 -3.10 23.36
CA THR A 141 12.67 -3.93 22.66
C THR A 141 11.39 -3.16 22.39
N LEU A 142 10.64 -3.56 21.37
CA LEU A 142 9.30 -3.03 21.07
C LEU A 142 8.18 -3.92 21.62
N ASP A 143 8.50 -5.13 22.12
CA ASP A 143 7.50 -6.07 22.65
C ASP A 143 7.10 -5.70 24.09
N PRO A 144 5.84 -5.24 24.33
CA PRO A 144 5.34 -4.89 25.65
C PRO A 144 5.33 -6.07 26.65
N ASN A 145 5.40 -7.30 26.16
CA ASN A 145 5.41 -8.50 27.00
C ASN A 145 6.83 -8.94 27.41
N SER A 146 7.86 -8.30 26.86
CA SER A 146 9.25 -8.61 27.18
C SER A 146 9.62 -8.07 28.57
N PRO A 147 10.38 -8.82 29.40
CA PRO A 147 10.92 -8.30 30.65
C PRO A 147 11.88 -7.12 30.47
N ASP A 148 12.44 -6.97 29.28
CA ASP A 148 13.29 -5.83 28.88
C ASP A 148 12.52 -4.63 28.34
N TYR A 149 11.18 -4.67 28.32
CA TYR A 149 10.33 -3.57 27.90
C TYR A 149 10.33 -2.45 28.94
N LYS A 150 11.38 -1.64 28.87
CA LYS A 150 11.60 -0.46 29.71
C LYS A 150 12.09 0.66 28.82
N TRP A 151 11.49 1.82 28.99
CA TRP A 151 11.83 2.99 28.22
C TRP A 151 12.39 4.09 29.14
N GLU A 152 13.48 4.71 28.69
CA GLU A 152 14.16 5.80 29.36
C GLU A 152 13.81 7.11 28.66
N ASP A 153 13.52 8.16 29.44
CA ASP A 153 13.42 9.51 28.91
C ASP A 153 14.82 10.02 28.53
N GLY A 154 15.05 10.17 27.24
CA GLY A 154 16.29 10.75 26.69
C GLY A 154 16.29 12.28 26.72
N GLY A 155 15.21 12.94 27.14
CA GLY A 155 15.05 14.38 27.14
C GLY A 155 14.89 15.01 25.73
N PRO A 156 14.85 16.35 25.62
CA PRO A 156 14.61 17.03 24.36
C PRO A 156 15.79 16.90 23.39
N VAL A 157 15.48 16.80 22.11
CA VAL A 157 16.44 16.71 20.98
C VAL A 157 16.53 18.05 20.25
N VAL A 158 15.38 18.61 19.92
CA VAL A 158 15.20 19.95 19.34
C VAL A 158 13.96 20.59 19.95
N TRP A 159 13.88 21.92 19.92
CA TRP A 159 12.71 22.67 20.37
C TRP A 159 12.58 23.99 19.63
N SER A 160 11.41 24.58 19.66
CA SER A 160 11.09 25.93 19.21
C SER A 160 10.53 26.73 20.39
N ASP A 161 10.85 28.01 20.44
CA ASP A 161 10.44 28.92 21.52
C ASP A 161 9.31 29.89 21.12
N GLY A 162 8.91 29.87 19.85
CA GLY A 162 7.91 30.77 19.28
C GLY A 162 8.50 32.09 18.74
N ILE A 163 9.79 32.27 18.85
CA ILE A 163 10.52 33.45 18.30
C ILE A 163 11.13 33.10 16.94
N GLU A 164 11.67 31.90 16.81
CA GLU A 164 12.20 31.40 15.56
C GLU A 164 11.07 30.96 14.59
N ASP A 165 11.35 31.03 13.30
CA ASP A 165 10.51 30.54 12.21
C ASP A 165 10.55 28.99 12.11
N SER A 166 10.10 28.33 13.18
CA SER A 166 10.13 26.90 13.36
C SER A 166 9.03 26.46 14.34
N ASN A 167 8.47 25.29 14.09
CA ASN A 167 7.61 24.55 15.01
C ASN A 167 8.22 23.15 15.19
N ALA A 168 8.80 22.86 16.35
CA ALA A 168 9.54 21.62 16.60
C ALA A 168 8.59 20.45 16.89
N ILE A 169 7.84 20.03 15.86
CA ILE A 169 6.98 18.84 15.86
C ILE A 169 7.30 17.95 14.65
N ASP A 170 6.67 16.82 14.57
CA ASP A 170 6.68 15.85 13.46
C ASP A 170 8.10 15.38 13.10
N PRO A 171 8.76 14.67 14.03
CA PRO A 171 10.07 14.09 13.75
C PRO A 171 9.97 13.00 12.67
N GLY A 172 10.85 13.05 11.66
CA GLY A 172 11.10 11.97 10.73
C GLY A 172 12.56 11.54 10.82
N VAL A 173 12.83 10.32 11.23
CA VAL A 173 14.20 9.83 11.44
C VAL A 173 14.67 8.99 10.26
N PHE A 174 15.89 9.27 9.78
CA PHE A 174 16.46 8.64 8.60
C PHE A 174 17.90 8.21 8.85
N ARG A 175 18.22 6.95 8.48
CA ARG A 175 19.60 6.48 8.39
C ARG A 175 20.05 6.51 6.94
N ASP A 176 21.08 7.29 6.67
CA ASP A 176 21.71 7.36 5.35
C ASP A 176 22.41 6.02 5.03
N PRO A 177 21.95 5.26 4.03
CA PRO A 177 22.54 3.96 3.72
C PRO A 177 23.92 4.09 3.05
N THR A 178 24.33 5.28 2.61
CA THR A 178 25.60 5.50 1.94
C THR A 178 26.78 5.59 2.93
N ASN A 179 26.51 6.01 4.16
CA ASN A 179 27.55 6.30 5.14
C ASN A 179 27.17 5.99 6.60
N GLY A 180 25.93 5.53 6.84
CA GLY A 180 25.42 5.16 8.16
C GLY A 180 25.05 6.34 9.08
N THR A 181 25.16 7.59 8.63
CA THR A 181 24.80 8.76 9.44
C THR A 181 23.31 8.78 9.76
N LEU A 182 22.97 9.27 10.94
CA LEU A 182 21.59 9.38 11.41
C LEU A 182 21.14 10.84 11.32
N TRP A 183 19.96 11.06 10.76
CA TRP A 183 19.38 12.37 10.53
C TRP A 183 17.97 12.46 11.09
N LEU A 184 17.56 13.65 11.48
CA LEU A 184 16.20 13.97 11.91
C LEU A 184 15.71 15.17 11.09
N THR A 185 14.59 14.98 10.39
CA THR A 185 13.76 16.07 9.87
C THR A 185 12.70 16.42 10.90
N TYR A 186 12.29 17.69 10.94
CA TYR A 186 11.20 18.15 11.81
C TYR A 186 10.68 19.50 11.33
N GLY A 187 9.48 19.85 11.76
CA GLY A 187 8.89 21.15 11.48
C GLY A 187 7.47 21.06 10.93
N SER A 188 6.79 22.18 10.94
CA SER A 188 5.41 22.34 10.47
C SER A 188 5.20 23.75 9.93
N TYR A 189 3.96 24.12 9.59
CA TYR A 189 3.53 25.32 8.88
C TYR A 189 3.97 26.67 9.46
N PHE A 190 4.43 26.72 10.70
CA PHE A 190 4.90 27.97 11.33
C PHE A 190 6.30 28.40 10.90
N GLY A 191 6.87 27.73 9.91
CA GLY A 191 8.21 28.05 9.41
C GLY A 191 8.75 26.97 8.47
N TYR A 192 10.01 26.63 8.67
CA TYR A 192 10.72 25.68 7.82
C TYR A 192 10.64 24.24 8.35
N ILE A 193 10.61 23.29 7.42
CA ILE A 193 11.06 21.93 7.69
C ILE A 193 12.59 21.98 7.79
N ARG A 194 13.11 21.43 8.87
CA ARG A 194 14.53 21.49 9.25
C ARG A 194 15.15 20.10 9.32
N LEU A 195 16.45 20.05 9.10
CA LEU A 195 17.27 18.84 9.16
C LEU A 195 18.42 19.04 10.15
N VAL A 196 18.63 18.07 11.03
CA VAL A 196 19.78 17.99 11.94
C VAL A 196 20.40 16.59 11.91
N GLN A 197 21.71 16.51 12.13
CA GLN A 197 22.39 15.24 12.28
C GLN A 197 22.31 14.75 13.73
N LEU A 198 22.11 13.45 13.89
CA LEU A 198 22.03 12.80 15.19
C LEU A 198 23.26 11.95 15.47
N ASN A 199 23.57 11.79 16.75
CA ASN A 199 24.55 10.82 17.24
C ASN A 199 23.88 9.43 17.25
N PRO A 200 24.41 8.43 16.51
CA PRO A 200 23.77 7.12 16.39
C PRO A 200 23.78 6.30 17.69
N ASN A 201 24.58 6.67 18.68
CA ASN A 201 24.66 5.96 19.97
C ASN A 201 23.71 6.54 21.02
N THR A 202 23.42 7.83 20.95
CA THR A 202 22.63 8.55 21.94
C THR A 202 21.26 9.03 21.44
N GLY A 203 21.06 9.08 20.12
CA GLY A 203 19.85 9.63 19.52
C GLY A 203 19.72 11.16 19.61
N LYS A 204 20.69 11.85 20.23
CA LYS A 204 20.69 13.31 20.40
C LYS A 204 21.33 14.02 19.20
N ARG A 205 21.13 15.32 19.07
CA ARG A 205 21.86 16.12 18.08
C ARG A 205 23.37 15.91 18.21
N LEU A 206 24.01 15.59 17.09
CA LEU A 206 25.47 15.42 17.05
C LEU A 206 26.19 16.77 17.23
N TYR A 207 25.64 17.82 16.64
CA TYR A 207 26.20 19.18 16.70
C TYR A 207 25.15 20.17 17.24
N PRO A 208 24.96 20.24 18.58
CA PRO A 208 23.87 21.02 19.17
C PRO A 208 24.00 22.53 18.89
N ASN A 209 25.22 23.05 18.68
CA ASN A 209 25.49 24.47 18.42
C ASN A 209 25.47 24.83 16.91
N VAL A 210 25.36 23.84 16.02
CA VAL A 210 25.25 24.08 14.57
C VAL A 210 23.81 24.38 14.22
N LYS A 211 23.56 25.45 13.46
CA LYS A 211 22.22 25.82 13.00
C LYS A 211 21.61 24.70 12.15
N PRO A 212 20.33 24.34 12.38
CA PRO A 212 19.64 23.37 11.52
C PRO A 212 19.58 23.82 10.06
N VAL A 213 19.57 22.87 9.14
CA VAL A 213 19.43 23.15 7.70
C VAL A 213 17.95 23.23 7.35
N ASN A 214 17.53 24.32 6.71
CA ASN A 214 16.18 24.42 6.15
C ASN A 214 16.09 23.62 4.85
N VAL A 215 15.10 22.75 4.69
CA VAL A 215 14.96 21.83 3.54
C VAL A 215 13.65 21.99 2.78
N ALA A 216 12.58 22.46 3.42
CA ALA A 216 11.29 22.70 2.78
C ALA A 216 10.46 23.74 3.54
N VAL A 217 9.33 24.15 2.95
CA VAL A 217 8.25 24.98 3.54
C VAL A 217 6.88 24.40 3.17
N ASN A 218 5.83 24.93 3.77
CA ASN A 218 4.42 24.65 3.44
C ASN A 218 4.04 23.17 3.61
N GLY A 219 4.41 22.59 4.73
CA GLY A 219 4.04 21.22 5.05
C GLY A 219 4.55 20.81 6.41
N GLU A 220 4.33 19.54 6.74
CA GLU A 220 4.70 18.91 8.01
C GLU A 220 4.93 17.40 7.81
N ALA A 221 5.19 16.65 8.88
CA ALA A 221 5.37 15.19 8.85
C ALA A 221 6.36 14.73 7.76
N SER A 222 7.56 15.30 7.80
CA SER A 222 8.57 15.09 6.76
C SER A 222 9.41 13.85 7.01
N VAL A 223 9.65 13.06 5.95
CA VAL A 223 10.49 11.86 5.98
C VAL A 223 11.42 11.86 4.78
N ILE A 224 12.66 11.41 4.99
CA ILE A 224 13.62 11.18 3.89
C ILE A 224 13.71 9.70 3.59
N ILE A 225 13.70 9.34 2.30
CA ILE A 225 14.05 8.02 1.81
C ILE A 225 15.17 8.14 0.77
N PHE A 226 15.88 7.03 0.54
CA PHE A 226 17.01 7.02 -0.41
C PHE A 226 16.89 5.87 -1.40
N ARG A 227 17.13 6.17 -2.69
CA ARG A 227 17.26 5.16 -3.74
C ARG A 227 18.09 5.67 -4.92
N ASP A 228 18.94 4.82 -5.45
CA ASP A 228 19.71 5.03 -6.69
C ASP A 228 20.49 6.37 -6.71
N GLY A 229 21.08 6.73 -5.55
CA GLY A 229 21.86 7.96 -5.40
C GLY A 229 21.03 9.24 -5.27
N TRP A 230 19.71 9.11 -5.02
CA TRP A 230 18.83 10.23 -4.75
C TRP A 230 18.23 10.13 -3.35
N TYR A 231 18.17 11.24 -2.64
CA TYR A 231 17.38 11.46 -1.45
C TYR A 231 16.05 12.07 -1.85
N TYR A 232 14.95 11.51 -1.37
CA TYR A 232 13.59 12.01 -1.58
C TYR A 232 13.08 12.50 -0.23
N LEU A 233 12.69 13.77 -0.17
CA LEU A 233 12.00 14.36 0.97
C LEU A 233 10.50 14.32 0.67
N LEU A 234 9.76 13.53 1.43
CA LEU A 234 8.31 13.51 1.41
C LEU A 234 7.80 14.34 2.58
N LEU A 235 6.72 15.06 2.39
CA LEU A 235 6.04 15.83 3.44
C LEU A 235 4.53 15.85 3.21
N THR A 236 3.79 16.00 4.28
CA THR A 236 2.34 16.17 4.25
C THR A 236 2.00 17.64 4.07
N HIS A 237 1.10 17.94 3.14
CA HIS A 237 0.64 19.26 2.76
C HIS A 237 -0.90 19.34 2.88
N GLY A 238 -1.46 20.50 3.20
CA GLY A 238 -2.89 20.72 3.36
C GLY A 238 -3.28 20.87 4.83
N SER A 239 -4.53 20.61 5.16
CA SER A 239 -5.06 20.76 6.53
C SER A 239 -5.41 19.41 7.12
N CYS A 240 -4.91 19.12 8.33
CA CYS A 240 -5.28 17.95 9.12
C CYS A 240 -6.57 18.14 9.90
N CYS A 241 -6.92 17.09 10.63
CA CYS A 241 -7.80 17.13 11.80
C CYS A 241 -9.21 17.63 11.51
N ALA A 242 -9.64 17.56 10.25
CA ALA A 242 -10.94 17.98 9.76
C ALA A 242 -11.84 16.79 9.34
N GLY A 243 -11.46 15.56 9.70
CA GLY A 243 -12.17 14.34 9.34
C GLY A 243 -12.43 14.27 7.83
N ALA A 244 -13.66 14.02 7.42
CA ALA A 244 -14.06 13.94 6.02
C ALA A 244 -13.72 15.19 5.17
N ASN A 245 -13.40 16.31 5.80
CA ASN A 245 -12.99 17.56 5.14
C ASN A 245 -11.47 17.78 5.15
N SER A 246 -10.68 16.79 5.60
CA SER A 246 -9.22 16.86 5.54
C SER A 246 -8.74 17.04 4.10
N SER A 247 -7.82 17.97 3.90
CA SER A 247 -7.21 18.22 2.59
C SER A 247 -5.77 17.72 2.49
N TYR A 248 -5.34 16.92 3.45
CA TYR A 248 -4.01 16.32 3.46
C TYR A 248 -3.70 15.60 2.14
N ASN A 249 -2.48 15.75 1.74
CA ASN A 249 -1.85 15.06 0.62
C ASN A 249 -0.35 15.00 0.85
N ILE A 250 0.32 13.99 0.31
CA ILE A 250 1.76 13.81 0.44
C ILE A 250 2.43 14.33 -0.82
N ARG A 251 3.41 15.23 -0.66
CA ARG A 251 4.24 15.79 -1.72
C ARG A 251 5.71 15.45 -1.52
N MET A 252 6.49 15.52 -2.59
CA MET A 252 7.90 15.15 -2.56
C MET A 252 8.77 15.99 -3.48
N GLY A 253 10.03 16.12 -3.07
CA GLY A 253 11.13 16.58 -3.89
C GLY A 253 12.33 15.66 -3.75
N ARG A 254 13.31 15.77 -4.63
CA ARG A 254 14.55 14.97 -4.56
C ARG A 254 15.81 15.80 -4.64
N SER A 255 16.90 15.25 -4.10
CA SER A 255 18.23 15.86 -4.10
C SER A 255 19.34 14.81 -4.20
N ARG A 256 20.52 15.19 -4.69
CA ARG A 256 21.73 14.35 -4.60
C ARG A 256 22.43 14.44 -3.24
N LYS A 257 22.02 15.35 -2.38
CA LYS A 257 22.56 15.52 -1.03
C LYS A 257 21.43 15.44 -0.01
N VAL A 258 21.67 14.80 1.11
CA VAL A 258 20.69 14.71 2.21
C VAL A 258 20.24 16.07 2.73
N SER A 259 21.14 17.08 2.67
CA SER A 259 20.85 18.46 3.06
C SER A 259 20.15 19.31 1.99
N GLY A 260 19.78 18.73 0.85
CA GLY A 260 19.16 19.45 -0.26
C GLY A 260 20.18 20.17 -1.18
N PRO A 261 19.73 21.11 -2.03
CA PRO A 261 18.33 21.51 -2.18
C PRO A 261 17.47 20.39 -2.78
N TYR A 262 16.25 20.26 -2.27
CA TYR A 262 15.24 19.34 -2.82
C TYR A 262 14.42 20.06 -3.87
N VAL A 263 14.24 19.44 -5.03
CA VAL A 263 13.43 19.97 -6.14
C VAL A 263 12.40 18.94 -6.60
N ASP A 264 11.27 19.41 -7.06
CA ASP A 264 10.24 18.57 -7.64
C ASP A 264 10.56 18.15 -9.09
N ASN A 265 9.61 17.47 -9.76
CA ASN A 265 9.78 16.96 -11.11
C ASN A 265 9.78 18.04 -12.22
N VAL A 266 9.40 19.28 -11.89
CA VAL A 266 9.44 20.41 -12.82
C VAL A 266 10.53 21.44 -12.44
N GLY A 267 11.36 21.12 -11.43
CA GLY A 267 12.52 21.91 -11.02
C GLY A 267 12.24 22.99 -9.98
N VAL A 268 11.03 23.04 -9.41
CA VAL A 268 10.72 24.00 -8.34
C VAL A 268 11.24 23.46 -7.01
N GLY A 269 11.98 24.30 -6.28
CA GLY A 269 12.54 23.95 -4.98
C GLY A 269 11.49 23.83 -3.90
N MET A 270 11.66 22.87 -2.99
CA MET A 270 10.75 22.72 -1.85
C MET A 270 10.84 23.88 -0.86
N LEU A 271 11.93 24.63 -0.83
CA LEU A 271 12.05 25.91 -0.11
C LEU A 271 11.26 27.06 -0.75
N GLN A 272 10.81 26.89 -1.99
CA GLN A 272 9.94 27.81 -2.73
C GLN A 272 8.49 27.31 -2.84
N GLY A 273 8.13 26.29 -2.04
CA GLY A 273 6.80 25.70 -2.05
C GLY A 273 6.54 24.69 -3.18
N GLY A 274 7.60 24.24 -3.88
CA GLY A 274 7.51 23.11 -4.82
C GLY A 274 7.15 21.80 -4.14
N GLY A 275 6.87 20.79 -4.95
CA GLY A 275 6.57 19.44 -4.47
C GLY A 275 5.68 18.67 -5.43
N LYS A 276 6.21 17.56 -5.98
CA LYS A 276 5.45 16.62 -6.80
C LYS A 276 4.45 15.87 -5.92
N LEU A 277 3.19 15.76 -6.35
CA LEU A 277 2.20 14.94 -5.64
C LEU A 277 2.64 13.47 -5.66
N PHE A 278 2.68 12.86 -4.47
CA PHE A 278 2.90 11.42 -4.27
C PHE A 278 1.58 10.69 -4.02
N LEU A 279 0.76 11.20 -3.09
CA LEU A 279 -0.52 10.62 -2.72
C LEU A 279 -1.51 11.72 -2.34
N GLY A 280 -2.72 11.65 -2.86
CA GLY A 280 -3.81 12.58 -2.56
C GLY A 280 -5.13 11.86 -2.39
N SER A 281 -6.16 12.60 -2.03
CA SER A 281 -7.52 12.09 -1.89
C SER A 281 -8.05 11.54 -3.22
N SER A 282 -8.77 10.43 -3.17
CA SER A 282 -9.43 9.81 -4.32
C SER A 282 -10.66 9.03 -3.87
N GLY A 283 -11.84 9.41 -4.34
CA GLY A 283 -13.11 8.78 -3.94
C GLY A 283 -13.31 8.86 -2.42
N ARG A 284 -13.43 7.71 -1.76
CA ARG A 284 -13.60 7.62 -0.30
C ARG A 284 -12.28 7.54 0.49
N PHE A 285 -11.15 7.60 -0.16
CA PHE A 285 -9.83 7.72 0.45
C PHE A 285 -9.50 9.22 0.56
N VAL A 286 -9.60 9.79 1.75
CA VAL A 286 -9.53 11.24 1.98
C VAL A 286 -8.39 11.57 2.93
N GLY A 287 -7.68 12.66 2.64
CA GLY A 287 -6.69 13.26 3.52
C GLY A 287 -5.51 12.39 3.91
N PRO A 288 -4.84 11.68 2.97
CA PRO A 288 -3.69 10.87 3.34
C PRO A 288 -2.50 11.72 3.79
N GLY A 289 -1.89 11.30 4.91
CA GLY A 289 -0.74 12.00 5.48
C GLY A 289 0.18 11.08 6.29
N HIS A 290 1.30 11.64 6.71
CA HIS A 290 2.28 11.01 7.60
C HIS A 290 2.89 9.72 7.00
N PHE A 291 3.76 9.88 6.00
CA PHE A 291 4.44 8.79 5.32
C PHE A 291 5.45 8.07 6.23
N GLY A 292 5.45 6.74 6.22
CA GLY A 292 6.50 5.89 6.79
C GLY A 292 6.96 4.83 5.79
N LEU A 293 8.29 4.63 5.64
CA LEU A 293 8.82 3.58 4.75
C LEU A 293 8.81 2.23 5.47
N LEU A 294 8.20 1.21 4.86
CA LEU A 294 8.29 -0.19 5.25
C LEU A 294 8.98 -0.98 4.14
N ASP A 295 10.28 -1.19 4.26
CA ASP A 295 11.04 -2.04 3.34
C ASP A 295 11.05 -3.48 3.87
N LEU A 296 10.41 -4.38 3.13
CA LEU A 296 10.33 -5.80 3.48
C LEU A 296 11.51 -6.62 2.92
N GLY A 297 12.41 -5.98 2.19
CA GLY A 297 13.45 -6.66 1.44
C GLY A 297 12.90 -7.35 0.19
N ASP A 298 13.72 -8.12 -0.50
CA ASP A 298 13.34 -8.93 -1.66
C ASP A 298 12.66 -8.13 -2.80
N GLY A 299 12.92 -6.82 -2.91
CA GLY A 299 12.30 -5.96 -3.92
C GLY A 299 10.86 -5.55 -3.61
N VAL A 300 10.32 -5.91 -2.44
CA VAL A 300 9.01 -5.48 -1.95
C VAL A 300 9.20 -4.30 -1.01
N GLN A 301 8.78 -3.14 -1.45
CA GLN A 301 8.73 -1.92 -0.62
C GLN A 301 7.28 -1.50 -0.42
N LYS A 302 6.95 -1.11 0.80
CA LYS A 302 5.65 -0.55 1.16
C LYS A 302 5.84 0.75 1.92
N PHE A 303 4.78 1.50 2.04
CA PHE A 303 4.72 2.67 2.91
C PHE A 303 3.47 2.60 3.76
N SER A 304 3.55 3.18 4.94
CA SER A 304 2.40 3.46 5.81
C SER A 304 2.00 4.92 5.71
N CYS A 305 0.74 5.19 5.94
CA CYS A 305 0.19 6.53 6.16
C CYS A 305 -1.10 6.40 6.98
N HIS A 306 -1.68 7.51 7.41
CA HIS A 306 -3.09 7.52 7.78
C HIS A 306 -3.93 8.11 6.65
N TYR A 307 -5.24 7.82 6.66
CA TYR A 307 -6.25 8.50 5.87
C TYR A 307 -7.58 8.54 6.64
N GLU A 308 -8.50 9.38 6.23
CA GLU A 308 -9.82 9.50 6.88
C GLU A 308 -10.78 8.46 6.32
N ALA A 309 -11.15 7.49 7.15
CA ALA A 309 -12.21 6.50 6.89
C ALA A 309 -13.54 6.96 7.47
N ASP A 310 -14.62 6.16 7.28
CA ASP A 310 -15.94 6.38 7.87
C ASP A 310 -16.49 7.80 7.62
N LEU A 311 -16.36 8.26 6.38
CA LEU A 311 -16.69 9.63 5.99
C LEU A 311 -18.16 10.02 6.26
N ASP A 312 -19.06 9.04 6.28
CA ASP A 312 -20.48 9.24 6.53
C ASP A 312 -20.78 9.61 8.00
N ARG A 313 -19.82 9.33 8.91
CA ARG A 313 -19.84 9.74 10.32
C ARG A 313 -18.81 10.82 10.66
N GLY A 314 -18.34 11.55 9.66
CA GLY A 314 -17.45 12.69 9.85
C GLY A 314 -15.97 12.41 9.65
N GLY A 315 -15.60 11.17 9.41
CA GLY A 315 -14.22 10.74 9.21
C GLY A 315 -13.51 10.37 10.51
N ILE A 316 -12.64 9.38 10.42
CA ILE A 316 -11.73 8.94 11.47
C ILE A 316 -10.41 8.50 10.83
N SER A 317 -9.30 8.96 11.39
CA SER A 317 -7.97 8.57 10.88
C SER A 317 -7.68 7.09 11.16
N VAL A 318 -7.29 6.36 10.13
CA VAL A 318 -6.92 4.95 10.19
C VAL A 318 -5.61 4.69 9.49
N LEU A 319 -4.88 3.68 9.95
CA LEU A 319 -3.64 3.20 9.32
C LEU A 319 -3.94 2.61 7.95
N ASP A 320 -3.06 2.89 6.99
CA ASP A 320 -3.00 2.20 5.70
C ASP A 320 -1.55 1.76 5.40
N ILE A 321 -1.41 0.63 4.72
CA ILE A 321 -0.12 0.10 4.26
C ILE A 321 -0.26 -0.27 2.80
N ARG A 322 0.51 0.40 1.92
CA ARG A 322 0.39 0.29 0.46
C ARG A 322 1.74 -0.01 -0.19
N PRO A 323 1.76 -0.59 -1.40
CA PRO A 323 2.99 -0.75 -2.17
C PRO A 323 3.65 0.59 -2.50
N LEU A 324 4.97 0.66 -2.34
CA LEU A 324 5.81 1.75 -2.84
C LEU A 324 6.47 1.29 -4.14
N LEU A 325 6.09 1.91 -5.24
CA LEU A 325 6.58 1.60 -6.57
C LEU A 325 7.55 2.66 -7.06
N TRP A 326 8.27 2.36 -8.14
CA TRP A 326 9.22 3.28 -8.73
C TRP A 326 9.05 3.36 -10.25
N ARG A 327 8.95 4.57 -10.78
CA ARG A 327 8.87 4.83 -12.21
C ARG A 327 9.63 6.11 -12.56
N ASP A 328 10.47 6.06 -13.59
CA ASP A 328 11.25 7.20 -14.09
C ASP A 328 12.07 7.90 -12.99
N GLY A 329 12.59 7.12 -12.03
CA GLY A 329 13.37 7.60 -10.89
C GLY A 329 12.55 8.40 -9.87
N TRP A 330 11.23 8.16 -9.78
CA TRP A 330 10.36 8.74 -8.76
C TRP A 330 9.55 7.66 -8.04
N PRO A 331 9.34 7.78 -6.73
CA PRO A 331 8.43 6.91 -6.00
C PRO A 331 6.97 7.19 -6.41
N ILE A 332 6.18 6.13 -6.44
CA ILE A 332 4.74 6.16 -6.77
C ILE A 332 4.00 5.36 -5.71
N ALA A 333 2.89 5.92 -5.23
CA ALA A 333 1.97 5.19 -4.38
C ALA A 333 1.25 4.11 -5.21
N GLY A 334 1.47 2.85 -4.87
CA GLY A 334 0.74 1.72 -5.41
C GLY A 334 -0.61 1.52 -4.72
N GLU A 335 -1.37 0.55 -5.20
CA GLU A 335 -2.60 0.07 -4.56
C GLU A 335 -2.44 -1.39 -4.18
N ASN A 336 -2.99 -1.80 -3.05
CA ASN A 336 -3.03 -3.19 -2.67
C ASN A 336 -3.83 -4.00 -3.70
N PHE A 337 -3.51 -5.29 -3.83
CA PHE A 337 -4.12 -6.16 -4.82
C PHE A 337 -5.63 -6.21 -4.64
N LYS A 338 -6.39 -6.03 -5.73
CA LYS A 338 -7.86 -6.04 -5.71
C LYS A 338 -8.40 -7.39 -6.14
N GLU A 339 -9.50 -7.80 -5.54
CA GLU A 339 -10.25 -8.95 -6.02
C GLU A 339 -10.75 -8.74 -7.45
N GLY A 340 -10.89 -9.83 -8.20
CA GLY A 340 -11.34 -9.76 -9.58
C GLY A 340 -11.10 -11.05 -10.35
N THR A 341 -11.41 -10.99 -11.65
CA THR A 341 -11.04 -12.05 -12.59
C THR A 341 -9.87 -11.59 -13.43
N TYR A 342 -8.86 -12.43 -13.56
CA TYR A 342 -7.58 -12.09 -14.18
C TYR A 342 -7.05 -13.20 -15.08
N GLU A 343 -6.30 -12.80 -16.12
CA GLU A 343 -5.24 -13.56 -16.72
C GLU A 343 -3.98 -13.39 -15.86
N ILE A 344 -3.27 -14.48 -15.53
CA ILE A 344 -2.02 -14.47 -14.76
C ILE A 344 -0.88 -14.78 -15.73
N GLU A 345 -0.14 -13.77 -16.18
CA GLU A 345 0.89 -13.90 -17.22
C GLU A 345 2.29 -13.73 -16.64
N SER A 346 3.21 -14.60 -17.06
CA SER A 346 4.65 -14.47 -16.79
C SER A 346 5.25 -13.36 -17.65
N THR A 347 5.92 -12.39 -17.03
CA THR A 347 6.62 -11.31 -17.77
C THR A 347 7.78 -11.84 -18.63
N ARG A 348 8.37 -12.98 -18.24
CA ARG A 348 9.47 -13.59 -18.96
C ARG A 348 9.06 -14.24 -20.27
N THR A 349 7.95 -14.99 -20.25
CA THR A 349 7.57 -15.86 -21.38
C THR A 349 6.39 -15.32 -22.17
N GLY A 350 5.63 -14.36 -21.61
CA GLY A 350 4.39 -13.86 -22.20
C GLY A 350 3.30 -14.94 -22.28
N THR A 351 3.40 -16.00 -21.45
CA THR A 351 2.40 -17.07 -21.38
C THR A 351 1.61 -16.98 -20.09
N ALA A 352 0.35 -17.37 -20.16
CA ALA A 352 -0.59 -17.35 -19.06
C ALA A 352 -0.65 -18.69 -18.32
N LEU A 353 -0.92 -18.62 -17.02
CA LEU A 353 -1.24 -19.77 -16.19
C LEU A 353 -2.60 -20.34 -16.58
N GLU A 354 -2.71 -21.66 -16.79
CA GLU A 354 -3.96 -22.34 -17.09
C GLU A 354 -4.08 -23.70 -16.41
N LEU A 355 -5.30 -24.21 -16.31
CA LEU A 355 -5.59 -25.60 -15.98
C LEU A 355 -5.20 -26.48 -17.17
N ALA A 356 -4.42 -27.55 -16.94
CA ALA A 356 -3.96 -28.48 -17.98
C ALA A 356 -5.07 -29.48 -18.39
N VAL A 357 -6.11 -29.00 -19.07
CA VAL A 357 -7.23 -29.86 -19.50
C VAL A 357 -6.73 -30.85 -20.57
N PRO A 358 -6.93 -32.19 -20.35
CA PRO A 358 -6.57 -33.19 -21.35
C PRO A 358 -7.28 -32.94 -22.69
N GLY A 359 -6.55 -33.14 -23.81
CA GLY A 359 -7.07 -32.95 -25.16
C GLY A 359 -7.18 -31.50 -25.64
N VAL A 360 -6.91 -30.52 -24.79
CA VAL A 360 -6.75 -29.13 -25.20
C VAL A 360 -5.30 -28.85 -25.50
N PRO A 361 -4.93 -28.55 -26.76
CA PRO A 361 -3.54 -28.30 -27.13
C PRO A 361 -2.96 -27.12 -26.37
N VAL A 362 -1.69 -27.18 -26.00
CA VAL A 362 -0.93 -26.02 -25.49
C VAL A 362 -0.82 -25.01 -26.64
N GLY A 363 -1.53 -23.91 -26.55
CA GLY A 363 -1.54 -22.77 -27.47
C GLY A 363 -1.50 -23.16 -28.94
N GLY A 364 -2.45 -22.78 -29.75
CA GLY A 364 -2.46 -23.18 -31.16
C GLY A 364 -1.10 -22.98 -31.79
N ALA A 365 -0.36 -24.09 -31.98
CA ALA A 365 0.82 -24.14 -32.80
C ALA A 365 0.38 -23.84 -34.23
N GLY A 366 0.37 -22.56 -34.58
CA GLY A 366 0.49 -22.17 -35.99
C GLY A 366 1.81 -22.74 -36.47
N GLY A 367 1.77 -23.94 -37.02
CA GLY A 367 2.92 -24.65 -37.53
C GLY A 367 3.72 -23.76 -38.47
N ARG A 368 4.90 -23.32 -38.06
CA ARG A 368 5.95 -22.96 -39.01
C ARG A 368 6.32 -24.25 -39.70
N GLY A 369 5.69 -24.44 -40.90
CA GLY A 369 5.93 -25.55 -41.78
C GLY A 369 7.41 -25.77 -42.01
N GLY A 370 7.84 -26.98 -41.69
CA GLY A 370 9.10 -27.52 -42.14
C GLY A 370 9.17 -27.43 -43.68
N ARG A 371 10.26 -26.89 -44.18
CA ARG A 371 10.64 -27.00 -45.60
C ARG A 371 10.80 -28.46 -45.94
N GLY A 372 9.96 -28.96 -46.82
CA GLY A 372 10.08 -30.29 -47.37
C GLY A 372 9.12 -30.52 -48.53
N GLY A 373 9.65 -30.51 -49.77
CA GLY A 373 9.16 -31.29 -50.89
C GLY A 373 7.95 -30.72 -51.69
N GLY A 374 8.22 -30.33 -52.91
CA GLY A 374 7.25 -29.85 -53.90
C GLY A 374 6.14 -30.87 -54.22
N GLY A 375 4.92 -30.36 -54.38
CA GLY A 375 3.76 -31.02 -54.89
C GLY A 375 2.75 -29.98 -55.34
N ARG A 376 2.57 -29.79 -56.63
CA ARG A 376 1.52 -28.97 -57.28
C ARG A 376 0.15 -29.58 -57.01
N GLY A 377 -0.77 -28.87 -56.39
CA GLY A 377 -2.17 -29.30 -56.26
C GLY A 377 -3.03 -28.21 -55.59
N GLY A 378 -3.87 -27.65 -56.39
CA GLY A 378 -5.16 -26.97 -56.20
C GLY A 378 -5.42 -26.21 -54.91
N ALA A 379 -5.41 -24.89 -54.99
CA ALA A 379 -6.00 -23.97 -54.00
C ALA A 379 -7.50 -24.24 -53.84
N ARG A 380 -7.93 -24.85 -52.74
CA ARG A 380 -9.27 -24.65 -52.18
C ARG A 380 -9.14 -23.68 -51.00
N GLY A 381 -9.72 -22.50 -51.17
CA GLY A 381 -9.81 -21.51 -50.15
C GLY A 381 -10.51 -22.08 -48.93
N GLY A 382 -9.75 -22.33 -47.87
CA GLY A 382 -10.29 -22.56 -46.55
C GLY A 382 -10.91 -21.27 -46.05
N ALA A 383 -12.20 -21.28 -45.74
CA ALA A 383 -12.85 -20.16 -45.04
C ALA A 383 -12.04 -19.82 -43.78
N PRO A 384 -11.88 -18.54 -43.43
CA PRO A 384 -11.24 -18.16 -42.18
C PRO A 384 -11.98 -18.85 -41.03
N ALA A 385 -11.24 -19.50 -40.15
CA ALA A 385 -11.81 -20.14 -38.97
C ALA A 385 -12.62 -19.09 -38.20
N THR A 386 -13.90 -19.35 -38.05
CA THR A 386 -14.80 -18.49 -37.24
C THR A 386 -14.25 -18.44 -35.84
N PRO A 387 -14.06 -17.25 -35.24
CA PRO A 387 -13.63 -17.17 -33.86
C PRO A 387 -14.62 -17.95 -32.99
N VAL A 388 -14.14 -18.93 -32.24
CA VAL A 388 -14.97 -19.63 -31.25
C VAL A 388 -15.38 -18.59 -30.19
N PRO A 389 -16.67 -18.38 -29.94
CA PRO A 389 -17.09 -17.41 -28.94
C PRO A 389 -16.50 -17.79 -27.57
N PRO A 390 -16.20 -16.80 -26.71
CA PRO A 390 -15.68 -17.07 -25.35
C PRO A 390 -16.65 -18.00 -24.63
N GLN A 391 -16.19 -19.19 -24.26
CA GLN A 391 -16.99 -20.14 -23.52
C GLN A 391 -16.95 -19.81 -22.05
N ASP A 392 -18.11 -19.87 -21.38
CA ASP A 392 -18.20 -19.77 -19.92
C ASP A 392 -17.63 -21.07 -19.30
N ALA A 393 -16.80 -20.94 -18.26
CA ALA A 393 -16.25 -22.09 -17.55
C ALA A 393 -17.33 -23.00 -16.96
N ALA A 394 -18.45 -22.46 -16.51
CA ALA A 394 -19.60 -23.23 -16.02
C ALA A 394 -20.16 -24.20 -17.10
N GLN A 395 -20.07 -23.83 -18.39
CA GLN A 395 -20.55 -24.65 -19.50
C GLN A 395 -19.56 -25.76 -19.89
N VAL A 396 -18.25 -25.50 -19.80
CA VAL A 396 -17.22 -26.43 -20.26
C VAL A 396 -16.61 -27.27 -19.14
N SER A 397 -16.70 -26.85 -17.89
CA SER A 397 -16.10 -27.54 -16.74
C SER A 397 -16.69 -28.91 -16.45
N ALA A 398 -17.90 -29.19 -16.90
CA ALA A 398 -18.52 -30.51 -16.79
C ALA A 398 -17.74 -31.60 -17.57
N ALA A 399 -16.97 -31.21 -18.59
CA ALA A 399 -16.12 -32.13 -19.37
C ALA A 399 -14.69 -32.25 -18.81
N TRP A 400 -14.35 -31.52 -17.75
CA TRP A 400 -13.03 -31.58 -17.15
C TRP A 400 -12.92 -32.74 -16.17
N PRO A 401 -11.71 -33.35 -15.96
CA PRO A 401 -11.54 -34.41 -14.99
C PRO A 401 -12.06 -34.00 -13.60
N ALA A 402 -12.72 -34.92 -12.90
CA ALA A 402 -13.18 -34.67 -11.54
C ALA A 402 -12.04 -34.56 -10.52
N ASP A 403 -10.94 -35.27 -10.78
CA ASP A 403 -9.74 -35.32 -9.96
C ASP A 403 -8.93 -34.00 -10.03
N PRO A 404 -7.92 -33.82 -9.16
CA PRO A 404 -6.93 -32.77 -9.28
C PRO A 404 -6.27 -32.77 -10.65
N VAL A 405 -6.04 -31.59 -11.22
CA VAL A 405 -5.41 -31.40 -12.54
C VAL A 405 -4.24 -30.44 -12.39
N ASP A 406 -3.15 -30.71 -13.09
CA ASP A 406 -1.96 -29.87 -13.04
C ASP A 406 -2.24 -28.46 -13.62
N ALA A 407 -1.50 -27.48 -13.14
CA ALA A 407 -1.40 -26.18 -13.79
C ALA A 407 -0.27 -26.21 -14.84
N ARG A 408 -0.45 -25.49 -15.93
CA ARG A 408 0.58 -25.31 -16.97
C ARG A 408 0.63 -23.87 -17.47
N MET A 409 1.64 -23.55 -18.27
CA MET A 409 1.75 -22.27 -18.97
C MET A 409 1.36 -22.44 -20.44
N SER A 410 0.62 -21.47 -20.99
CA SER A 410 0.17 -21.49 -22.40
C SER A 410 -0.04 -20.06 -22.92
N PRO A 411 0.08 -19.79 -24.22
CA PRO A 411 -0.38 -18.53 -24.78
C PRO A 411 -1.84 -18.25 -24.38
N TYR A 412 -2.14 -17.02 -24.02
CA TYR A 412 -3.50 -16.64 -23.66
C TYR A 412 -4.42 -16.61 -24.89
N MET A 413 -5.49 -17.39 -24.84
CA MET A 413 -6.42 -17.60 -25.94
C MET A 413 -7.87 -17.34 -25.55
N LEU A 414 -8.11 -16.53 -24.50
CA LEU A 414 -9.45 -16.23 -23.94
C LEU A 414 -10.21 -17.48 -23.47
N GLN A 415 -9.53 -18.60 -23.26
CA GLN A 415 -10.16 -19.86 -22.85
C GLN A 415 -10.60 -19.81 -21.40
N ALA A 416 -11.67 -20.53 -21.06
CA ALA A 416 -12.25 -20.57 -19.72
C ALA A 416 -11.23 -21.00 -18.65
N GLN A 417 -10.40 -22.02 -18.96
CA GLN A 417 -9.37 -22.56 -18.05
C GLN A 417 -8.18 -21.60 -17.81
N GLN A 418 -8.11 -20.45 -18.50
CA GLN A 418 -7.07 -19.43 -18.36
C GLN A 418 -7.53 -18.21 -17.53
N LYS A 419 -8.78 -18.18 -17.10
CA LYS A 419 -9.37 -17.06 -16.35
C LYS A 419 -9.45 -17.42 -14.87
N TRP A 420 -8.82 -16.61 -14.05
CA TRP A 420 -8.68 -16.87 -12.62
C TRP A 420 -9.46 -15.83 -11.81
N ALA A 421 -10.43 -16.26 -11.04
CA ALA A 421 -11.09 -15.45 -10.04
C ALA A 421 -10.24 -15.43 -8.76
N ILE A 422 -9.82 -14.25 -8.34
CA ILE A 422 -9.00 -14.04 -7.14
C ILE A 422 -9.84 -13.29 -6.11
N LYS A 423 -10.03 -13.89 -4.94
CA LYS A 423 -10.84 -13.32 -3.86
C LYS A 423 -10.13 -13.42 -2.52
N PRO A 424 -10.25 -12.41 -1.66
CA PRO A 424 -9.75 -12.49 -0.28
C PRO A 424 -10.47 -13.63 0.46
N VAL A 425 -9.78 -14.19 1.45
CA VAL A 425 -10.35 -15.24 2.30
C VAL A 425 -10.48 -14.71 3.71
N GLU A 426 -11.72 -14.62 4.19
CA GLU A 426 -12.01 -14.15 5.55
C GLU A 426 -11.36 -15.06 6.60
N ASN A 427 -10.88 -14.46 7.69
CA ASN A 427 -10.24 -15.15 8.82
C ASN A 427 -9.02 -16.01 8.47
N ALA A 428 -8.45 -15.83 7.28
CA ALA A 428 -7.22 -16.52 6.87
C ALA A 428 -5.94 -15.82 7.35
N GLY A 429 -6.06 -14.64 8.00
CA GLY A 429 -4.95 -13.73 8.27
C GLY A 429 -4.47 -13.03 7.01
N GLY A 430 -3.30 -12.42 7.07
CA GLY A 430 -2.77 -11.64 5.96
C GLY A 430 -1.26 -11.54 5.94
N TYR A 431 -0.80 -10.53 5.25
CA TYR A 431 0.59 -10.08 5.17
C TYR A 431 0.59 -8.55 5.01
N PRO A 432 1.70 -7.84 5.19
CA PRO A 432 1.68 -6.39 5.26
C PRO A 432 0.84 -5.72 4.16
N GLY A 433 -0.27 -5.09 4.59
CA GLY A 433 -1.20 -4.35 3.74
C GLY A 433 -2.23 -5.19 2.97
N SER A 434 -2.30 -6.51 3.11
CA SER A 434 -3.25 -7.34 2.34
C SER A 434 -3.64 -8.64 3.06
N PRO A 435 -4.88 -9.15 2.83
CA PRO A 435 -5.28 -10.48 3.26
C PRO A 435 -4.66 -11.56 2.36
N TYR A 436 -4.76 -12.81 2.76
CA TYR A 436 -4.54 -13.92 1.85
C TYR A 436 -5.71 -14.09 0.87
N PHE A 437 -5.38 -14.55 -0.35
CA PHE A 437 -6.33 -14.76 -1.43
C PHE A 437 -6.47 -16.24 -1.77
N ARG A 438 -7.65 -16.65 -2.24
CA ARG A 438 -7.84 -17.86 -3.03
C ARG A 438 -7.79 -17.52 -4.51
N ILE A 439 -7.23 -18.43 -5.32
CA ILE A 439 -7.14 -18.31 -6.77
C ILE A 439 -7.92 -19.48 -7.36
N THR A 440 -9.06 -19.22 -7.98
CA THR A 440 -9.96 -20.24 -8.53
C THR A 440 -10.16 -20.03 -10.03
N ILE A 441 -10.44 -21.08 -10.79
CA ILE A 441 -10.89 -20.92 -12.18
C ILE A 441 -12.25 -20.20 -12.14
N ALA A 442 -12.35 -19.09 -12.86
CA ALA A 442 -13.53 -18.24 -12.87
C ALA A 442 -14.79 -19.05 -13.29
N GLY A 443 -15.88 -18.91 -12.52
CA GLY A 443 -17.12 -19.66 -12.74
C GLY A 443 -17.11 -21.10 -12.22
N THR A 444 -16.08 -21.52 -11.46
CA THR A 444 -15.98 -22.84 -10.85
C THR A 444 -15.48 -22.76 -9.41
N GLU A 445 -15.49 -23.87 -8.67
CA GLU A 445 -14.84 -23.98 -7.35
C GLU A 445 -13.39 -24.49 -7.41
N ARG A 446 -12.87 -24.78 -8.62
CA ARG A 446 -11.53 -25.33 -8.81
C ARG A 446 -10.45 -24.33 -8.39
N THR A 447 -9.61 -24.75 -7.46
CA THR A 447 -8.69 -23.87 -6.72
C THR A 447 -7.24 -24.27 -6.95
N LEU A 448 -6.40 -23.27 -7.25
CA LEU A 448 -4.95 -23.40 -7.34
C LEU A 448 -4.35 -23.73 -5.97
N ALA A 449 -3.50 -24.73 -5.89
CA ALA A 449 -2.82 -25.17 -4.69
C ALA A 449 -1.35 -25.51 -4.94
N ALA A 450 -0.52 -25.34 -3.91
CA ALA A 450 0.86 -25.80 -3.88
C ALA A 450 0.91 -27.28 -3.49
N THR A 451 1.87 -28.04 -4.05
CA THR A 451 2.15 -29.41 -3.64
C THR A 451 3.48 -29.52 -2.89
N ASP A 452 3.72 -30.65 -2.23
CA ASP A 452 4.99 -30.96 -1.55
C ASP A 452 6.17 -31.11 -2.52
N GLY A 453 5.88 -31.43 -3.79
CA GLY A 453 6.86 -31.54 -4.88
C GLY A 453 7.29 -30.20 -5.49
N ARG A 454 6.87 -29.05 -4.92
CA ARG A 454 7.07 -27.70 -5.49
C ARG A 454 6.34 -27.46 -6.81
N GLU A 455 5.37 -28.28 -7.13
CA GLU A 455 4.51 -28.18 -8.29
C GLU A 455 3.19 -27.49 -7.90
N LEU A 456 2.40 -27.21 -8.90
CA LEU A 456 1.10 -26.57 -8.77
C LEU A 456 0.02 -27.52 -9.28
N THR A 457 -1.00 -27.70 -8.49
CA THR A 457 -2.20 -28.43 -8.87
C THR A 457 -3.43 -27.55 -8.76
N VAL A 458 -4.48 -27.90 -9.48
CA VAL A 458 -5.79 -27.26 -9.36
C VAL A 458 -6.75 -28.29 -8.78
N LEU A 459 -7.07 -28.12 -7.52
CA LEU A 459 -7.98 -28.99 -6.76
C LEU A 459 -9.43 -28.78 -7.20
N PRO A 460 -10.31 -29.78 -7.08
CA PRO A 460 -11.72 -29.65 -7.46
C PRO A 460 -12.48 -28.55 -6.71
N ALA A 461 -12.10 -28.27 -5.46
CA ALA A 461 -12.74 -27.24 -4.64
C ALA A 461 -11.77 -26.60 -3.64
N PHE A 462 -12.12 -25.41 -3.17
CA PHE A 462 -11.45 -24.74 -2.06
C PHE A 462 -11.86 -25.39 -0.73
N THR A 463 -10.89 -25.83 0.05
CA THR A 463 -11.09 -26.48 1.37
C THR A 463 -10.59 -25.62 2.53
N GLY A 464 -9.95 -24.48 2.25
CA GLY A 464 -9.34 -23.61 3.26
C GLY A 464 -7.94 -24.02 3.70
N GLY A 465 -7.32 -25.02 3.07
CA GLY A 465 -5.96 -25.44 3.34
C GLY A 465 -4.96 -24.30 3.09
N PRO A 466 -3.89 -24.18 3.89
CA PRO A 466 -2.92 -23.09 3.75
C PRO A 466 -2.15 -23.13 2.42
N GLU A 467 -2.08 -24.29 1.76
CA GLU A 467 -1.52 -24.47 0.41
C GLU A 467 -2.40 -23.86 -0.71
N GLN A 468 -3.67 -23.53 -0.40
CA GLN A 468 -4.64 -22.89 -1.29
C GLN A 468 -4.75 -21.38 -1.06
N LEU A 469 -4.02 -20.86 -0.08
CA LEU A 469 -3.98 -19.44 0.28
C LEU A 469 -2.76 -18.78 -0.32
N TRP A 470 -2.96 -17.66 -0.98
CA TRP A 470 -1.92 -17.00 -1.77
C TRP A 470 -1.66 -15.57 -1.30
N ARG A 471 -0.39 -15.25 -1.14
CA ARG A 471 0.15 -13.90 -0.97
C ARG A 471 0.51 -13.34 -2.34
N ILE A 472 0.06 -12.12 -2.64
CA ILE A 472 0.31 -11.42 -3.90
C ILE A 472 0.91 -10.05 -3.59
N ASP A 473 2.23 -9.95 -3.64
CA ASP A 473 2.94 -8.69 -3.41
C ASP A 473 3.24 -7.98 -4.72
N GLN A 474 2.99 -6.69 -4.77
CA GLN A 474 3.51 -5.85 -5.84
C GLN A 474 4.96 -5.48 -5.56
N LEU A 475 5.85 -5.75 -6.51
CA LEU A 475 7.26 -5.42 -6.47
C LEU A 475 7.48 -3.95 -6.83
N ALA A 476 8.63 -3.42 -6.49
CA ALA A 476 8.98 -2.02 -6.72
C ALA A 476 8.91 -1.58 -8.20
N ASP A 477 9.03 -2.50 -9.15
CA ASP A 477 8.89 -2.25 -10.59
C ASP A 477 7.44 -2.34 -11.11
N GLY A 478 6.48 -2.64 -10.24
CA GLY A 478 5.06 -2.77 -10.56
C GLY A 478 4.61 -4.16 -10.98
N THR A 479 5.52 -5.12 -11.15
CA THR A 479 5.18 -6.54 -11.34
C THR A 479 4.78 -7.18 -10.02
N TYR A 480 4.34 -8.44 -10.06
CA TYR A 480 3.87 -9.13 -8.87
C TYR A 480 4.67 -10.39 -8.58
N ARG A 481 4.88 -10.65 -7.28
CA ARG A 481 5.32 -11.92 -6.72
C ARG A 481 4.10 -12.64 -6.15
N VAL A 482 3.98 -13.94 -6.43
CA VAL A 482 2.88 -14.80 -5.95
C VAL A 482 3.47 -15.93 -5.12
N MET A 483 3.00 -16.11 -3.89
CA MET A 483 3.53 -17.09 -2.95
C MET A 483 2.39 -17.83 -2.24
N PRO A 484 2.44 -19.17 -2.09
CA PRO A 484 1.49 -19.87 -1.22
C PRO A 484 1.78 -19.53 0.25
N LYS A 485 0.75 -19.53 1.09
CA LYS A 485 0.87 -19.33 2.54
C LYS A 485 1.71 -20.43 3.18
N ALA A 486 1.54 -21.67 2.71
CA ALA A 486 2.36 -22.80 3.11
C ALA A 486 2.51 -23.79 1.96
N ILE A 487 3.53 -24.62 2.07
CA ILE A 487 3.78 -25.76 1.19
C ILE A 487 3.65 -27.01 2.04
N PRO A 488 2.86 -28.02 1.63
CA PRO A 488 2.70 -29.26 2.40
C PRO A 488 4.07 -29.87 2.74
N ASN A 489 4.24 -30.32 3.97
CA ASN A 489 5.45 -30.96 4.49
C ASN A 489 6.75 -30.14 4.36
N SER A 490 6.65 -28.81 4.18
CA SER A 490 7.80 -27.91 4.04
C SER A 490 7.66 -26.64 4.89
N ARG A 491 8.80 -26.10 5.32
CA ARG A 491 8.89 -24.77 5.93
C ARG A 491 9.48 -23.72 4.98
N GLU A 492 9.71 -24.10 3.72
CA GLU A 492 10.28 -23.19 2.74
C GLU A 492 9.26 -22.14 2.31
N SER A 493 9.74 -20.92 2.17
CA SER A 493 8.97 -19.80 1.58
C SER A 493 9.36 -19.71 0.11
N LEU A 494 8.49 -20.17 -0.78
CA LEU A 494 8.71 -20.22 -2.22
C LEU A 494 7.73 -19.32 -2.97
N ALA A 495 8.14 -18.90 -4.16
CA ALA A 495 7.34 -18.07 -5.05
C ALA A 495 7.06 -18.80 -6.37
N LEU A 496 5.90 -18.49 -6.96
CA LEU A 496 5.52 -18.94 -8.29
C LEU A 496 6.56 -18.53 -9.32
N SER A 497 7.05 -19.49 -10.10
CA SER A 497 8.14 -19.35 -11.06
C SER A 497 7.79 -20.00 -12.39
N ALA A 498 8.01 -19.29 -13.51
CA ALA A 498 7.84 -19.84 -14.85
C ALA A 498 9.15 -20.49 -15.32
N ILE A 499 9.14 -21.82 -15.52
CA ILE A 499 10.24 -22.56 -16.14
C ILE A 499 9.92 -22.76 -17.61
N GLY A 500 10.55 -21.96 -18.47
CA GLY A 500 10.21 -21.98 -19.90
C GLY A 500 8.76 -21.54 -20.14
N SER A 501 8.18 -21.97 -21.26
CA SER A 501 6.85 -21.56 -21.72
C SER A 501 5.73 -22.54 -21.35
N SER A 502 6.01 -23.60 -20.60
CA SER A 502 5.01 -24.68 -20.38
C SER A 502 4.83 -25.11 -18.93
N MET A 503 5.81 -24.90 -18.05
CA MET A 503 5.77 -25.41 -16.68
C MET A 503 5.85 -24.29 -15.63
N PRO A 504 4.83 -24.10 -14.79
CA PRO A 504 4.96 -23.34 -13.56
C PRO A 504 5.54 -24.24 -12.46
N THR A 505 6.30 -23.65 -11.54
CA THR A 505 6.84 -24.32 -10.34
C THR A 505 6.92 -23.35 -9.18
N LEU A 506 7.29 -23.85 -8.01
CA LEU A 506 7.62 -23.03 -6.83
C LEU A 506 9.12 -23.05 -6.59
N ALA A 507 9.75 -21.90 -6.47
CA ALA A 507 11.17 -21.76 -6.21
C ALA A 507 11.44 -20.66 -5.17
N ARG A 508 12.61 -20.71 -4.50
CA ARG A 508 13.03 -19.62 -3.62
C ARG A 508 13.00 -18.32 -4.40
N PHE A 509 12.43 -17.29 -3.81
CA PHE A 509 12.32 -15.99 -4.45
C PHE A 509 13.71 -15.36 -4.64
N ASP A 510 13.95 -14.90 -5.87
CA ASP A 510 15.13 -14.13 -6.25
C ASP A 510 14.66 -12.81 -6.89
N ALA A 511 14.92 -11.70 -6.21
CA ALA A 511 14.53 -10.37 -6.69
C ALA A 511 15.18 -9.97 -8.03
N ALA A 512 16.29 -10.59 -8.41
CA ALA A 512 16.96 -10.38 -9.70
C ALA A 512 16.38 -11.25 -10.83
N SER A 513 15.56 -12.27 -10.51
CA SER A 513 15.01 -13.20 -11.49
C SER A 513 13.72 -12.68 -12.14
N ASP A 514 13.67 -12.71 -13.46
CA ASP A 514 12.46 -12.43 -14.23
C ASP A 514 11.45 -13.59 -14.26
N ARG A 515 11.89 -14.80 -13.82
CA ARG A 515 11.04 -16.00 -13.78
C ARG A 515 9.90 -15.92 -12.77
N GLN A 516 10.02 -15.05 -11.78
CA GLN A 516 9.08 -14.93 -10.66
C GLN A 516 8.32 -13.60 -10.68
N ARG A 517 8.27 -12.97 -11.86
CA ARG A 517 7.57 -11.72 -12.11
C ARG A 517 6.32 -11.97 -12.93
N TRP A 518 5.20 -11.54 -12.40
CA TRP A 518 3.87 -11.79 -12.94
C TRP A 518 3.13 -10.48 -13.18
N VAL A 519 2.23 -10.49 -14.14
CA VAL A 519 1.24 -9.43 -14.37
C VAL A 519 -0.14 -10.04 -14.35
N PHE A 520 -1.09 -9.27 -13.83
CA PHE A 520 -2.51 -9.61 -13.77
C PHE A 520 -3.25 -8.68 -14.73
N LYS A 521 -3.86 -9.26 -15.75
CA LYS A 521 -4.61 -8.51 -16.76
C LYS A 521 -6.08 -8.86 -16.65
N THR A 522 -6.96 -7.89 -16.86
CA THR A 522 -8.40 -8.17 -17.01
C THR A 522 -8.61 -8.93 -18.31
N PRO A 523 -9.28 -10.11 -18.28
CA PRO A 523 -9.46 -10.97 -19.43
C PRO A 523 -10.30 -10.33 -20.53
#